data_6d9fdfccd767d726037e898bb3392720
#
_entry.id   6d9fdfccd767d726037e898bb3392720
#
_cell.length_a   1.000
_cell.length_b   1.000
_cell.length_c   1.000
_cell.angle_alpha   90.00
_cell.angle_beta   90.00
_cell.angle_gamma   90.00
#
_symmetry.space_group_name_H-M   'P 1'
#
loop_
_entity.id
_entity.type
_entity.pdbx_description
1 polymer ?
#
loop_
_entity_poly.entity_id
_entity_poly.type
_entity_poly.pdbx_seq_one_letter_code
_entity_poly.pdbx_strand_id
1 'polypeptide(L)'
;LQQITVYIPVADSYSRNIMQMTSSRPYLVRAMYQWIADNGMTPHLLVDVTIDGVLVPPEHVQNGKIILNIAPMAVSSLVLGDEEVTFSARFSGQSMGIIIPVEAILAVYAKENGQGMMFSEDDGAVSSSDDGDDPEPDPDKPKRPTLRVVK
;
A
#
# COMPACT_ATOMS: atom_id res chain seq x y z
N LEU A 1 21.61 23.34 22.51
CA LEU A 1 20.92 22.13 22.07
C LEU A 1 19.51 22.11 22.67
N GLN A 2 18.53 22.51 21.86
CA GLN A 2 17.15 22.39 22.28
C GLN A 2 16.73 20.94 22.20
N GLN A 3 16.40 20.36 23.34
CA GLN A 3 15.74 19.07 23.36
C GLN A 3 14.32 19.23 22.85
N ILE A 4 14.04 18.62 21.70
CA ILE A 4 12.68 18.52 21.22
C ILE A 4 12.00 17.43 22.03
N THR A 5 11.25 17.85 23.05
CA THR A 5 10.41 16.90 23.79
C THR A 5 9.16 16.64 22.92
N VAL A 6 9.16 15.51 22.24
CA VAL A 6 7.95 15.05 21.56
C VAL A 6 7.05 14.42 22.60
N TYR A 7 5.97 15.13 22.95
CA TYR A 7 4.96 14.57 23.84
C TYR A 7 4.11 13.58 23.05
N ILE A 8 4.31 12.30 23.34
CA ILE A 8 3.45 11.23 22.82
C ILE A 8 2.45 10.91 23.92
N PRO A 9 1.14 11.19 23.72
CA PRO A 9 0.16 10.77 24.71
C PRO A 9 0.12 9.26 24.78
N VAL A 10 0.55 8.72 25.92
CA VAL A 10 0.54 7.27 26.17
C VAL A 10 -0.85 6.92 26.70
N ALA A 11 -1.69 6.29 25.87
CA ALA A 11 -2.87 5.63 26.38
C ALA A 11 -2.45 4.38 27.17
N ASP A 12 -3.15 4.06 28.26
CA ASP A 12 -2.81 2.97 29.16
C ASP A 12 -2.70 1.59 28.47
N SER A 13 -3.37 1.41 27.33
CA SER A 13 -3.23 0.23 26.48
C SER A 13 -1.88 0.15 25.76
N TYR A 14 -1.11 1.23 25.75
CA TYR A 14 0.19 1.32 25.08
C TYR A 14 1.33 0.67 25.88
N SER A 15 1.17 0.54 27.19
CA SER A 15 2.22 0.07 28.08
C SER A 15 2.59 -1.40 27.87
N ARG A 16 1.75 -2.19 27.18
CA ARG A 16 1.98 -3.63 26.95
C ARG A 16 2.71 -3.95 25.66
N ASN A 17 2.79 -2.98 24.71
CA ASN A 17 3.33 -3.20 23.35
C ASN A 17 4.24 -2.06 22.91
N ILE A 18 5.12 -1.60 23.79
CA ILE A 18 6.06 -0.50 23.50
C ILE A 18 6.94 -0.79 22.27
N MET A 19 7.09 -2.07 21.92
CA MET A 19 7.92 -2.50 20.77
C MET A 19 7.12 -2.71 19.49
N GLN A 20 5.79 -2.59 19.51
CA GLN A 20 4.98 -2.74 18.31
C GLN A 20 4.72 -1.38 17.66
N MET A 21 5.13 -1.28 16.42
CA MET A 21 4.80 -0.14 15.58
C MET A 21 3.43 -0.33 14.93
N THR A 22 2.82 0.77 14.55
CA THR A 22 1.62 0.74 13.69
C THR A 22 1.98 0.16 12.33
N SER A 23 0.96 -0.28 11.58
CA SER A 23 1.18 -0.81 10.23
C SER A 23 1.91 0.19 9.33
N SER A 24 2.88 -0.27 8.58
CA SER A 24 3.57 0.53 7.56
C SER A 24 2.75 0.70 6.29
N ARG A 25 1.69 -0.10 6.12
CA ARG A 25 0.90 -0.15 4.89
C ARG A 25 0.39 1.21 4.41
N PRO A 26 -0.24 2.06 5.23
CA PRO A 26 -0.70 3.36 4.75
C PRO A 26 0.42 4.27 4.25
N TYR A 27 1.59 4.20 4.88
CA TYR A 27 2.77 4.96 4.45
C TYR A 27 3.29 4.48 3.11
N LEU A 28 3.33 3.16 2.92
CA LEU A 28 3.78 2.55 1.66
C LEU A 28 2.79 2.80 0.52
N VAL A 29 1.50 2.78 0.80
CA VAL A 29 0.47 3.13 -0.19
C VAL A 29 0.68 4.56 -0.69
N ARG A 30 0.89 5.53 0.22
CA ARG A 30 1.16 6.93 -0.16
C ARG A 30 2.44 7.06 -0.98
N ALA A 31 3.50 6.38 -0.57
CA ALA A 31 4.79 6.43 -1.28
C ALA A 31 4.69 5.83 -2.68
N MET A 32 4.04 4.69 -2.81
CA MET A 32 3.87 4.02 -4.11
C MET A 32 2.97 4.83 -5.04
N TYR A 33 1.89 5.39 -4.52
CA TYR A 33 1.02 6.29 -5.28
C TYR A 33 1.82 7.47 -5.86
N GLN A 34 2.59 8.14 -5.02
CA GLN A 34 3.39 9.30 -5.43
C GLN A 34 4.43 8.92 -6.47
N TRP A 35 5.12 7.81 -6.25
CA TRP A 35 6.14 7.32 -7.17
C TRP A 35 5.57 6.98 -8.55
N ILE A 36 4.45 6.28 -8.60
CA ILE A 36 3.78 5.91 -9.85
C ILE A 36 3.29 7.16 -10.58
N ALA A 37 2.64 8.08 -9.86
CA ALA A 37 2.12 9.32 -10.43
C ALA A 37 3.26 10.22 -10.96
N ASP A 38 4.37 10.33 -10.24
CA ASP A 38 5.53 11.13 -10.65
C ASP A 38 6.20 10.57 -11.91
N ASN A 39 6.07 9.27 -12.15
CA ASN A 39 6.54 8.64 -13.39
C ASN A 39 5.55 8.72 -14.55
N GLY A 40 4.46 9.45 -14.39
CA GLY A 40 3.44 9.61 -15.43
C GLY A 40 2.62 8.34 -15.69
N MET A 41 2.64 7.40 -14.76
CA MET A 41 1.89 6.15 -14.86
C MET A 41 0.63 6.18 -14.01
N THR A 42 -0.22 5.18 -14.19
CA THR A 42 -1.55 5.12 -13.60
C THR A 42 -1.56 4.23 -12.36
N PRO A 43 -1.70 4.81 -11.15
CA PRO A 43 -1.78 4.00 -9.94
C PRO A 43 -3.12 3.27 -9.84
N HIS A 44 -3.05 1.96 -9.64
CA HIS A 44 -4.17 1.07 -9.39
C HIS A 44 -4.07 0.48 -7.99
N LEU A 45 -5.21 0.32 -7.34
CA LEU A 45 -5.34 -0.45 -6.09
C LEU A 45 -6.02 -1.78 -6.37
N LEU A 46 -5.47 -2.85 -5.82
CA LEU A 46 -6.15 -4.13 -5.69
C LEU A 46 -6.70 -4.24 -4.28
N VAL A 47 -8.00 -4.47 -4.15
CA VAL A 47 -8.73 -4.44 -2.88
C VAL A 47 -9.47 -5.74 -2.64
N ASP A 48 -9.37 -6.26 -1.43
CA ASP A 48 -10.17 -7.39 -0.94
C ASP A 48 -11.51 -6.84 -0.41
N VAL A 49 -12.59 -7.11 -1.13
CA VAL A 49 -13.91 -6.61 -0.76
C VAL A 49 -14.58 -7.41 0.35
N THR A 50 -13.99 -8.52 0.77
CA THR A 50 -14.51 -9.34 1.88
C THR A 50 -14.19 -8.73 3.25
N ILE A 51 -13.29 -7.76 3.30
CA ILE A 51 -12.95 -7.04 4.53
C ILE A 51 -14.07 -6.07 4.89
N ASP A 52 -14.46 -6.05 6.17
CA ASP A 52 -15.48 -5.15 6.67
C ASP A 52 -15.12 -3.69 6.44
N GLY A 53 -16.11 -2.91 6.03
CA GLY A 53 -15.95 -1.48 5.81
C GLY A 53 -15.61 -1.08 4.38
N VAL A 54 -15.38 -2.03 3.47
CA VAL A 54 -15.17 -1.75 2.05
C VAL A 54 -16.49 -1.31 1.41
N LEU A 55 -16.50 -0.11 0.84
CA LEU A 55 -17.62 0.42 0.07
C LEU A 55 -17.15 0.69 -1.35
N VAL A 56 -17.56 -0.17 -2.27
CA VAL A 56 -17.21 -0.11 -3.69
C VAL A 56 -18.42 -0.53 -4.54
N PRO A 57 -18.45 -0.19 -5.86
CA PRO A 57 -19.54 -0.65 -6.72
C PRO A 57 -19.49 -2.18 -6.88
N PRO A 58 -20.56 -2.90 -6.48
CA PRO A 58 -20.54 -4.37 -6.51
C PRO A 58 -20.48 -4.96 -7.93
N GLU A 59 -20.89 -4.21 -8.94
CA GLU A 59 -20.89 -4.67 -10.33
C GLU A 59 -19.47 -4.91 -10.87
N HIS A 60 -18.47 -4.26 -10.29
CA HIS A 60 -17.08 -4.35 -10.71
C HIS A 60 -16.25 -5.34 -9.88
N VAL A 61 -16.87 -5.99 -8.90
CA VAL A 61 -16.21 -6.98 -8.04
C VAL A 61 -16.09 -8.31 -8.78
N GLN A 62 -14.91 -8.90 -8.77
CA GLN A 62 -14.63 -10.22 -9.34
C GLN A 62 -13.85 -11.07 -8.31
N ASN A 63 -14.37 -12.25 -7.98
CA ASN A 63 -13.73 -13.17 -7.07
C ASN A 63 -13.36 -12.55 -5.71
N GLY A 64 -14.25 -11.71 -5.15
CA GLY A 64 -14.03 -11.05 -3.88
C GLY A 64 -13.00 -9.91 -3.92
N LYS A 65 -12.63 -9.46 -5.11
CA LYS A 65 -11.62 -8.39 -5.31
C LYS A 65 -12.11 -7.36 -6.31
N ILE A 66 -11.57 -6.16 -6.19
CA ILE A 66 -11.80 -5.08 -7.14
C ILE A 66 -10.48 -4.37 -7.44
N ILE A 67 -10.32 -3.95 -8.68
CA ILE A 67 -9.21 -3.10 -9.11
C ILE A 67 -9.75 -1.69 -9.32
N LEU A 68 -9.15 -0.71 -8.66
CA LEU A 68 -9.58 0.68 -8.71
C LEU A 68 -8.47 1.57 -9.26
N ASN A 69 -8.81 2.37 -10.26
CA ASN A 69 -7.91 3.40 -10.78
C ASN A 69 -8.00 4.62 -9.86
N ILE A 70 -6.91 4.96 -9.20
CA ILE A 70 -6.83 6.12 -8.30
C ILE A 70 -5.94 7.25 -8.85
N ALA A 71 -5.71 7.27 -10.16
CA ALA A 71 -5.00 8.36 -10.80
C ALA A 71 -5.72 9.70 -10.57
N PRO A 72 -4.99 10.83 -10.49
CA PRO A 72 -5.61 12.14 -10.23
C PRO A 72 -6.73 12.52 -11.19
N MET A 73 -6.64 12.06 -12.45
CA MET A 73 -7.66 12.33 -13.46
C MET A 73 -8.88 11.41 -13.36
N ALA A 74 -8.77 10.30 -12.65
CA ALA A 74 -9.83 9.29 -12.57
C ALA A 74 -10.73 9.50 -11.35
N VAL A 75 -10.24 10.16 -10.30
CA VAL A 75 -10.93 10.31 -9.03
C VAL A 75 -10.91 11.76 -8.56
N SER A 76 -11.81 12.08 -7.64
CA SER A 76 -11.82 13.37 -6.95
C SER A 76 -11.80 13.17 -5.44
N SER A 77 -11.29 14.17 -4.73
CA SER A 77 -11.22 14.18 -3.26
C SER A 77 -10.49 12.97 -2.67
N LEU A 78 -9.40 12.55 -3.32
CA LEU A 78 -8.59 11.41 -2.85
C LEU A 78 -7.91 11.73 -1.52
N VAL A 79 -8.16 10.90 -0.53
CA VAL A 79 -7.47 10.92 0.77
C VAL A 79 -6.85 9.56 1.00
N LEU A 80 -5.53 9.52 1.06
CA LEU A 80 -4.75 8.34 1.42
C LEU A 80 -4.45 8.40 2.93
N GLY A 81 -5.44 8.04 3.73
CA GLY A 81 -5.38 8.13 5.18
C GLY A 81 -4.60 6.99 5.83
N ASP A 82 -4.42 7.07 7.14
CA ASP A 82 -3.74 6.04 7.91
C ASP A 82 -4.61 4.81 8.14
N GLU A 83 -5.93 5.00 8.23
CA GLU A 83 -6.88 3.92 8.50
C GLU A 83 -7.67 3.53 7.26
N GLU A 84 -7.96 4.50 6.40
CA GLU A 84 -8.77 4.26 5.21
C GLU A 84 -8.36 5.17 4.06
N VAL A 85 -8.62 4.70 2.85
CA VAL A 85 -8.54 5.46 1.62
C VAL A 85 -9.96 5.82 1.19
N THR A 86 -10.19 7.08 0.90
CA THR A 86 -11.49 7.57 0.43
C THR A 86 -11.34 8.43 -0.80
N PHE A 87 -12.31 8.34 -1.69
CA PHE A 87 -12.39 9.18 -2.88
C PHE A 87 -13.77 9.09 -3.50
N SER A 88 -14.04 9.95 -4.49
CA SER A 88 -15.20 9.84 -5.34
C SER A 88 -14.76 9.51 -6.76
N ALA A 89 -15.49 8.62 -7.41
CA ALA A 89 -15.23 8.23 -8.80
C ALA A 89 -16.55 8.02 -9.54
N ARG A 90 -16.48 8.07 -10.85
CA ARG A 90 -17.64 7.79 -11.71
C ARG A 90 -17.62 6.33 -12.16
N PHE A 91 -18.73 5.67 -11.91
CA PHE A 91 -19.00 4.31 -12.37
C PHE A 91 -20.30 4.33 -13.16
N SER A 92 -20.27 3.90 -14.43
CA SER A 92 -21.45 3.89 -15.31
C SER A 92 -22.17 5.25 -15.37
N GLY A 93 -21.40 6.35 -15.37
CA GLY A 93 -21.91 7.71 -15.46
C GLY A 93 -22.41 8.30 -14.14
N GLN A 94 -22.38 7.55 -13.05
CA GLN A 94 -22.79 8.03 -11.72
C GLN A 94 -21.59 8.19 -10.79
N SER A 95 -21.57 9.31 -10.06
CA SER A 95 -20.57 9.54 -9.02
C SER A 95 -20.87 8.71 -7.77
N MET A 96 -19.88 8.00 -7.29
CA MET A 96 -19.97 7.19 -6.09
C MET A 96 -18.81 7.48 -5.15
N GLY A 97 -19.11 7.60 -3.84
CA GLY A 97 -18.10 7.67 -2.80
C GLY A 97 -17.55 6.29 -2.50
N ILE A 98 -16.23 6.16 -2.50
CA ILE A 98 -15.50 4.91 -2.25
C ILE A 98 -14.82 5.00 -0.90
N ILE A 99 -14.92 3.93 -0.11
CA ILE A 99 -14.22 3.79 1.17
C ILE A 99 -13.50 2.46 1.19
N ILE A 100 -12.21 2.49 1.47
CA ILE A 100 -11.37 1.30 1.51
C ILE A 100 -10.54 1.34 2.79
N PRO A 101 -10.81 0.48 3.76
CA PRO A 101 -9.90 0.30 4.89
C PRO A 101 -8.52 -0.09 4.39
N VAL A 102 -7.48 0.45 4.98
CA VAL A 102 -6.10 0.20 4.54
C VAL A 102 -5.76 -1.29 4.59
N GLU A 103 -6.29 -2.01 5.57
CA GLU A 103 -6.11 -3.46 5.69
C GLU A 103 -6.71 -4.26 4.52
N ALA A 104 -7.64 -3.68 3.76
CA ALA A 104 -8.24 -4.32 2.58
C ALA A 104 -7.40 -4.12 1.31
N ILE A 105 -6.39 -3.24 1.34
CA ILE A 105 -5.52 -2.98 0.19
C ILE A 105 -4.51 -4.11 0.08
N LEU A 106 -4.59 -4.87 -1.01
CA LEU A 106 -3.70 -5.99 -1.29
C LEU A 106 -2.48 -5.58 -2.11
N ALA A 107 -2.63 -4.57 -2.96
CA ALA A 107 -1.53 -4.11 -3.81
C ALA A 107 -1.75 -2.67 -4.28
N VAL A 108 -0.65 -1.99 -4.55
CA VAL A 108 -0.59 -0.72 -5.28
C VAL A 108 0.39 -0.90 -6.43
N TYR A 109 -0.03 -0.66 -7.66
CA TYR A 109 0.82 -0.90 -8.82
C TYR A 109 0.50 0.04 -9.98
N ALA A 110 1.45 0.19 -10.89
CA ALA A 110 1.26 0.92 -12.13
C ALA A 110 0.57 0.04 -13.16
N LYS A 111 -0.54 0.51 -13.71
CA LYS A 111 -1.29 -0.21 -14.74
C LYS A 111 -0.42 -0.60 -15.94
N GLU A 112 0.46 0.29 -16.35
CA GLU A 112 1.22 0.18 -17.60
C GLU A 112 2.25 -0.94 -17.60
N ASN A 113 2.90 -1.17 -16.46
CA ASN A 113 4.00 -2.14 -16.35
C ASN A 113 3.87 -3.12 -15.17
N GLY A 114 2.83 -2.97 -14.36
CA GLY A 114 2.60 -3.82 -13.19
C GLY A 114 3.59 -3.62 -12.03
N GLN A 115 4.48 -2.65 -12.12
CA GLN A 115 5.42 -2.37 -11.03
C GLN A 115 4.69 -1.75 -9.85
N GLY A 116 5.00 -2.25 -8.68
CA GLY A 116 4.35 -1.80 -7.47
C GLY A 116 4.69 -2.67 -6.29
N MET A 117 3.76 -2.74 -5.36
CA MET A 117 3.96 -3.44 -4.10
C MET A 117 2.72 -4.23 -3.75
N MET A 118 2.92 -5.49 -3.33
CA MET A 118 1.88 -6.31 -2.73
C MET A 118 2.06 -6.36 -1.21
N PHE A 119 0.95 -6.39 -0.50
CA PHE A 119 0.92 -6.47 0.96
C PHE A 119 0.45 -7.84 1.39
N SER A 120 1.10 -8.40 2.41
CA SER A 120 0.67 -9.64 3.04
C SER A 120 -0.25 -9.36 4.23
N GLU A 121 -1.00 -10.38 4.65
CA GLU A 121 -1.88 -10.28 5.83
C GLU A 121 -1.10 -10.02 7.12
N ASP A 122 0.17 -10.40 7.16
CA ASP A 122 1.04 -10.13 8.31
C ASP A 122 1.47 -8.66 8.28
N ASP A 123 1.04 -7.90 9.27
CA ASP A 123 1.30 -6.48 9.41
C ASP A 123 2.79 -6.12 9.19
N GLY A 124 3.05 -5.48 8.07
CA GLY A 124 4.37 -4.94 7.75
C GLY A 124 5.31 -5.89 6.99
N ALA A 125 4.89 -7.11 6.67
CA ALA A 125 5.68 -7.97 5.79
C ALA A 125 5.43 -7.56 4.33
N VAL A 126 6.38 -6.86 3.76
CA VAL A 126 6.38 -6.50 2.36
C VAL A 126 7.01 -7.63 1.57
N SER A 127 6.21 -8.36 0.80
CA SER A 127 6.76 -9.19 -0.24
C SER A 127 6.90 -8.32 -1.49
N SER A 128 8.10 -7.93 -1.82
CA SER A 128 8.38 -7.47 -3.16
C SER A 128 8.15 -8.66 -4.09
N SER A 129 7.15 -8.57 -4.95
CA SER A 129 7.04 -9.49 -6.05
C SER A 129 8.13 -9.09 -7.07
N ASP A 130 9.35 -9.43 -6.74
CA ASP A 130 10.36 -9.57 -7.74
C ASP A 130 10.13 -10.96 -8.34
N ASP A 131 9.36 -11.02 -9.41
CA ASP A 131 9.32 -12.18 -10.29
C ASP A 131 10.66 -12.28 -11.08
N GLY A 132 11.75 -11.98 -10.39
CA GLY A 132 13.06 -12.39 -10.79
C GLY A 132 13.15 -13.88 -10.56
N ASP A 133 13.06 -14.64 -11.62
CA ASP A 133 13.60 -15.98 -11.69
C ASP A 133 15.02 -15.88 -11.13
N ASP A 134 15.14 -16.17 -9.83
CA ASP A 134 16.43 -16.15 -9.17
C ASP A 134 17.18 -17.38 -9.68
N PRO A 135 18.15 -17.23 -10.60
CA PRO A 135 18.90 -18.38 -11.07
C PRO A 135 19.61 -19.00 -9.87
N GLU A 136 19.45 -20.29 -9.71
CA GLU A 136 20.20 -21.07 -8.71
C GLU A 136 21.63 -20.55 -8.62
N PRO A 137 22.15 -20.28 -7.41
CA PRO A 137 23.51 -19.79 -7.29
C PRO A 137 24.48 -20.78 -7.88
N ASP A 138 25.10 -20.38 -8.99
CA ASP A 138 26.19 -21.11 -9.60
C ASP A 138 27.33 -21.18 -8.58
N PRO A 139 27.72 -22.39 -8.11
CA PRO A 139 28.73 -22.53 -7.07
C PRO A 139 30.12 -22.01 -7.47
N ASP A 140 30.33 -21.72 -8.75
CA ASP A 140 31.63 -21.26 -9.28
C ASP A 140 31.70 -19.73 -9.50
N LYS A 141 30.66 -18.97 -9.18
CA LYS A 141 30.74 -17.51 -9.27
C LYS A 141 31.30 -16.91 -8.00
N PRO A 142 32.28 -16.02 -8.10
CA PRO A 142 32.78 -15.31 -6.93
C PRO A 142 31.64 -14.51 -6.29
N LYS A 143 31.43 -14.74 -5.00
CA LYS A 143 30.44 -14.02 -4.22
C LYS A 143 30.73 -12.53 -4.30
N ARG A 144 29.79 -11.77 -4.83
CA ARG A 144 29.87 -10.30 -4.76
C ARG A 144 29.90 -9.87 -3.30
N PRO A 145 30.76 -8.91 -2.95
CA PRO A 145 30.82 -8.44 -1.58
C PRO A 145 29.47 -7.87 -1.18
N THR A 146 28.93 -8.41 -0.11
CA THR A 146 27.70 -7.90 0.49
C THR A 146 28.00 -6.54 1.12
N LEU A 147 27.29 -5.50 0.71
CA LEU A 147 27.36 -4.22 1.37
C LEU A 147 26.86 -4.37 2.81
N ARG A 148 27.79 -4.31 3.76
CA ARG A 148 27.43 -4.19 5.16
C ARG A 148 27.27 -2.72 5.49
N VAL A 149 26.08 -2.35 5.97
CA VAL A 149 25.90 -1.04 6.59
C VAL A 149 26.66 -1.06 7.91
N VAL A 150 27.78 -0.35 7.95
CA VAL A 150 28.51 -0.13 9.20
C VAL A 150 27.89 1.07 9.86
N LYS A 151 27.34 0.85 11.03
CA LYS A 151 26.89 1.94 11.90
C LYS A 151 28.11 2.60 12.56
#